data_3bc932ed96f2ae6eadf1dc78b53947e8
#
_entry.id   3bc932ed96f2ae6eadf1dc78b53947e8
#
_cell.length_a   1.000
_cell.length_b   1.000
_cell.length_c   1.000
_cell.angle_alpha   90.00
_cell.angle_beta   90.00
_cell.angle_gamma   90.00
#
_symmetry.space_group_name_H-M   'P 1'
#
loop_
_entity.id
_entity.type
_entity.pdbx_description
1 polymer ?
#
loop_
_entity_poly.entity_id
_entity_poly.type
_entity_poly.pdbx_seq_one_letter_code
_entity_poly.pdbx_strand_id
1 'polypeptide(L)'
;PVDRPILFKLTATSTMNAFYVPDLAGMIYAMPGMQTELNAVINKPGVFNGMSSHYSGAGFSGMTFKFHGLSNEDFAQWVQKAKTEGKPLDKATYLNLAKPSERDPVQRFASVEEGLYDKVLNRCVEDGKMCMHHMMAIDSLGGEAYMRAAGLNLPQDVCTAQNAAQVVAALETRNAPAPTSGAGIRQ
;
A
#
# COMPACT_ATOMS: atom_id res chain seq x y z
N PRO A 1 -3.10 17.61 -12.97
CA PRO A 1 -3.23 18.42 -14.18
C PRO A 1 -4.60 18.21 -14.81
N VAL A 2 -5.19 19.28 -15.42
CA VAL A 2 -6.44 19.18 -16.16
C VAL A 2 -6.24 18.45 -17.50
N ASP A 3 -7.32 17.88 -18.05
CA ASP A 3 -7.37 17.19 -19.34
C ASP A 3 -6.34 16.07 -19.51
N ARG A 4 -5.89 15.51 -18.40
CA ARG A 4 -4.90 14.44 -18.36
C ARG A 4 -5.44 13.25 -17.56
N PRO A 5 -5.41 12.02 -18.09
CA PRO A 5 -5.80 10.83 -17.36
C PRO A 5 -4.92 10.61 -16.12
N ILE A 6 -5.57 10.33 -15.01
CA ILE A 6 -4.94 10.07 -13.72
C ILE A 6 -5.38 8.68 -13.25
N LEU A 7 -4.43 7.86 -12.87
CA LEU A 7 -4.68 6.60 -12.18
C LEU A 7 -4.37 6.77 -10.69
N PHE A 8 -5.40 6.71 -9.86
CA PHE A 8 -5.26 6.66 -8.41
C PHE A 8 -5.15 5.22 -7.96
N LYS A 9 -4.06 4.88 -7.27
CA LYS A 9 -3.87 3.62 -6.57
C LYS A 9 -4.09 3.86 -5.09
N LEU A 10 -5.10 3.23 -4.52
CA LEU A 10 -5.60 3.54 -3.19
C LEU A 10 -5.53 2.32 -2.30
N THR A 11 -5.12 2.52 -1.07
CA THR A 11 -5.20 1.55 0.03
C THR A 11 -5.49 2.29 1.33
N ALA A 12 -5.74 1.56 2.41
CA ALA A 12 -5.94 2.13 3.74
C ALA A 12 -5.00 1.46 4.75
N THR A 13 -4.67 2.18 5.82
CA THR A 13 -3.78 1.68 6.89
C THR A 13 -4.48 0.67 7.79
N SER A 14 -5.62 1.03 8.36
CA SER A 14 -6.30 0.24 9.40
C SER A 14 -7.79 0.05 9.17
N THR A 15 -8.51 1.10 8.77
CA THR A 15 -9.95 1.09 8.59
C THR A 15 -10.31 1.39 7.14
N MET A 16 -11.43 0.84 6.69
CA MET A 16 -11.97 1.15 5.36
C MET A 16 -12.34 2.62 5.28
N ASN A 17 -11.97 3.24 4.17
CA ASN A 17 -12.31 4.60 3.80
C ASN A 17 -12.89 4.65 2.39
N ALA A 18 -13.40 5.81 1.98
CA ALA A 18 -13.89 6.01 0.64
C ALA A 18 -13.39 7.33 0.08
N PHE A 19 -12.62 7.27 -0.99
CA PHE A 19 -12.15 8.45 -1.71
C PHE A 19 -13.27 8.97 -2.61
N TYR A 20 -13.65 10.23 -2.41
CA TYR A 20 -14.71 10.84 -3.18
C TYR A 20 -14.44 12.31 -3.47
N VAL A 21 -14.42 12.65 -4.74
CA VAL A 21 -14.40 14.03 -5.26
C VAL A 21 -15.51 14.14 -6.29
N PRO A 22 -16.68 14.73 -5.93
CA PRO A 22 -17.87 14.76 -6.80
C PRO A 22 -17.63 15.27 -8.23
N ASP A 23 -16.77 16.28 -8.36
CA ASP A 23 -16.45 16.92 -9.66
C ASP A 23 -15.43 16.12 -10.49
N LEU A 24 -14.80 15.10 -9.92
CA LEU A 24 -13.76 14.31 -10.58
C LEU A 24 -14.28 12.98 -11.11
N ALA A 25 -14.87 12.18 -10.23
CA ALA A 25 -15.32 10.83 -10.54
C ALA A 25 -16.26 10.30 -9.43
N GLY A 26 -16.78 9.09 -9.62
CA GLY A 26 -17.52 8.36 -8.58
C GLY A 26 -16.66 8.05 -7.36
N MET A 27 -17.32 7.57 -6.31
CA MET A 27 -16.68 7.11 -5.09
C MET A 27 -16.02 5.74 -5.28
N ILE A 28 -14.86 5.54 -4.64
CA ILE A 28 -14.19 4.25 -4.55
C ILE A 28 -13.72 3.96 -3.13
N TYR A 29 -13.82 2.70 -2.70
CA TYR A 29 -13.34 2.28 -1.39
C TYR A 29 -11.83 2.07 -1.38
N ALA A 30 -11.19 2.49 -0.30
CA ALA A 30 -9.82 2.17 0.07
C ALA A 30 -9.85 1.24 1.29
N MET A 31 -9.28 0.05 1.15
CA MET A 31 -9.34 -1.02 2.15
C MET A 31 -7.94 -1.46 2.57
N PRO A 32 -7.74 -1.79 3.86
CA PRO A 32 -6.46 -2.32 4.33
C PRO A 32 -6.10 -3.63 3.63
N GLY A 33 -4.85 -3.74 3.17
CA GLY A 33 -4.34 -4.94 2.50
C GLY A 33 -4.82 -5.15 1.07
N MET A 34 -5.55 -4.18 0.50
CA MET A 34 -6.04 -4.23 -0.87
C MET A 34 -5.68 -2.94 -1.60
N GLN A 35 -5.32 -3.05 -2.88
CA GLN A 35 -5.18 -1.91 -3.77
C GLN A 35 -6.44 -1.80 -4.62
N THR A 36 -7.06 -0.63 -4.61
CA THR A 36 -8.13 -0.28 -5.55
C THR A 36 -7.64 0.78 -6.52
N GLU A 37 -8.19 0.81 -7.73
CA GLU A 37 -7.75 1.70 -8.79
C GLU A 37 -8.92 2.53 -9.31
N LEU A 38 -8.72 3.85 -9.39
CA LEU A 38 -9.68 4.78 -9.96
C LEU A 38 -9.02 5.55 -11.10
N ASN A 39 -9.57 5.40 -12.30
CA ASN A 39 -9.20 6.21 -13.45
C ASN A 39 -10.12 7.42 -13.52
N ALA A 40 -9.53 8.61 -13.62
CA ALA A 40 -10.29 9.85 -13.67
C ALA A 40 -9.60 10.93 -14.50
N VAL A 41 -10.39 11.89 -14.96
CA VAL A 41 -9.90 13.09 -15.64
C VAL A 41 -10.68 14.28 -15.09
N ILE A 42 -9.99 15.35 -14.69
CA ILE A 42 -10.61 16.64 -14.39
C ILE A 42 -10.45 17.57 -15.59
N ASN A 43 -11.56 18.06 -16.13
CA ASN A 43 -11.57 18.86 -17.37
C ASN A 43 -11.60 20.36 -17.11
N LYS A 44 -11.71 20.79 -15.86
CA LYS A 44 -11.79 22.20 -15.51
C LYS A 44 -10.74 22.54 -14.46
N PRO A 45 -9.99 23.65 -14.65
CA PRO A 45 -9.13 24.16 -13.61
C PRO A 45 -9.98 24.70 -12.44
N GLY A 46 -9.47 24.54 -11.23
CA GLY A 46 -10.17 25.03 -10.04
C GLY A 46 -9.81 24.27 -8.77
N VAL A 47 -10.52 24.62 -7.70
CA VAL A 47 -10.37 23.96 -6.40
C VAL A 47 -11.70 23.29 -6.04
N PHE A 48 -11.68 21.98 -5.93
CA PHE A 48 -12.85 21.15 -5.68
C PHE A 48 -12.81 20.57 -4.27
N ASN A 49 -13.98 20.21 -3.75
CA ASN A 49 -14.07 19.57 -2.45
C ASN A 49 -14.02 18.05 -2.59
N GLY A 50 -13.13 17.43 -1.87
CA GLY A 50 -13.09 15.98 -1.69
C GLY A 50 -13.37 15.59 -0.25
N MET A 51 -13.78 14.36 -0.03
CA MET A 51 -14.03 13.81 1.29
C MET A 51 -13.74 12.31 1.34
N SER A 52 -13.48 11.82 2.54
CA SER A 52 -13.64 10.41 2.85
C SER A 52 -15.11 10.19 3.20
N SER A 53 -15.84 9.50 2.33
CA SER A 53 -17.31 9.41 2.43
C SER A 53 -17.80 8.16 3.16
N HIS A 54 -16.90 7.33 3.68
CA HIS A 54 -17.27 6.19 4.53
C HIS A 54 -17.31 6.62 5.99
N TYR A 55 -18.47 6.44 6.64
CA TYR A 55 -18.64 6.83 8.04
C TYR A 55 -17.71 6.03 8.96
N SER A 56 -16.89 6.75 9.72
CA SER A 56 -15.85 6.18 10.59
C SER A 56 -15.96 6.57 12.07
N GLY A 57 -17.06 7.21 12.46
CA GLY A 57 -17.30 7.63 13.85
C GLY A 57 -17.15 9.13 14.08
N ALA A 58 -16.74 9.52 15.30
CA ALA A 58 -16.47 10.91 15.64
C ALA A 58 -15.35 11.47 14.73
N GLY A 59 -15.49 12.74 14.31
CA GLY A 59 -14.54 13.36 13.38
C GLY A 59 -14.84 13.12 11.90
N PHE A 60 -15.75 12.23 11.54
CA PHE A 60 -16.13 11.94 10.14
C PHE A 60 -16.44 13.21 9.34
N SER A 61 -17.19 14.15 9.90
CA SER A 61 -17.54 15.41 9.24
C SER A 61 -16.34 16.31 8.90
N GLY A 62 -15.20 16.10 9.56
CA GLY A 62 -13.95 16.80 9.31
C GLY A 62 -13.04 16.14 8.28
N MET A 63 -13.39 14.96 7.77
CA MET A 63 -12.57 14.20 6.81
C MET A 63 -12.73 14.74 5.38
N THR A 64 -12.41 16.00 5.20
CA THR A 64 -12.50 16.72 3.92
C THR A 64 -11.14 17.19 3.46
N PHE A 65 -10.96 17.32 2.16
CA PHE A 65 -9.72 17.83 1.56
C PHE A 65 -10.03 18.65 0.31
N LYS A 66 -9.03 19.41 -0.15
CA LYS A 66 -9.12 20.17 -1.41
C LYS A 66 -8.42 19.41 -2.51
N PHE A 67 -9.12 19.28 -3.64
CA PHE A 67 -8.59 18.74 -4.87
C PHE A 67 -8.35 19.90 -5.84
N HIS A 68 -7.13 20.04 -6.35
CA HIS A 68 -6.74 21.14 -7.22
C HIS A 68 -6.59 20.65 -8.66
N GLY A 69 -7.43 21.14 -9.56
CA GLY A 69 -7.24 21.02 -11.02
C GLY A 69 -6.34 22.16 -11.49
N LEU A 70 -5.16 21.85 -11.98
CA LEU A 70 -4.13 22.82 -12.36
C LEU A 70 -3.78 22.70 -13.85
N SER A 71 -3.25 23.80 -14.45
CA SER A 71 -2.56 23.70 -15.73
C SER A 71 -1.34 22.75 -15.65
N ASN A 72 -0.80 22.31 -16.77
CA ASN A 72 0.41 21.49 -16.76
C ASN A 72 1.60 22.24 -16.15
N GLU A 73 1.69 23.54 -16.43
CA GLU A 73 2.75 24.43 -15.94
C GLU A 73 2.64 24.63 -14.42
N ASP A 74 1.45 24.95 -13.92
CA ASP A 74 1.20 25.13 -12.49
C ASP A 74 1.41 23.83 -11.72
N PHE A 75 1.01 22.70 -12.32
CA PHE A 75 1.28 21.39 -11.74
C PHE A 75 2.79 21.10 -11.64
N ALA A 76 3.55 21.41 -12.69
CA ALA A 76 5.00 21.26 -12.66
C ALA A 76 5.66 22.14 -11.58
N GLN A 77 5.20 23.39 -11.44
CA GLN A 77 5.66 24.28 -10.37
C GLN A 77 5.31 23.75 -8.99
N TRP A 78 4.09 23.23 -8.81
CA TRP A 78 3.68 22.61 -7.54
C TRP A 78 4.56 21.40 -7.18
N VAL A 79 4.88 20.55 -8.15
CA VAL A 79 5.79 19.40 -7.95
C VAL A 79 7.18 19.87 -7.51
N GLN A 80 7.73 20.90 -8.16
CA GLN A 80 9.03 21.45 -7.77
C GLN A 80 9.00 22.04 -6.35
N LYS A 81 7.95 22.79 -6.03
CA LYS A 81 7.75 23.33 -4.69
C LYS A 81 7.66 22.21 -3.63
N ALA A 82 6.90 21.16 -3.91
CA ALA A 82 6.79 20.02 -3.01
C ALA A 82 8.14 19.32 -2.77
N LYS A 83 8.98 19.20 -3.83
CA LYS A 83 10.32 18.62 -3.72
C LYS A 83 11.31 19.49 -2.93
N THR A 84 11.17 20.81 -2.99
CA THR A 84 12.10 21.73 -2.31
C THR A 84 11.72 22.02 -0.88
N GLU A 85 10.42 22.10 -0.56
CA GLU A 85 9.92 22.48 0.77
C GLU A 85 9.45 21.29 1.60
N GLY A 86 9.21 20.13 0.96
CA GLY A 86 8.68 18.94 1.62
C GLY A 86 9.74 18.21 2.46
N LYS A 87 9.25 17.47 3.45
CA LYS A 87 10.06 16.54 4.25
C LYS A 87 10.09 15.16 3.56
N PRO A 88 11.05 14.29 3.85
CA PRO A 88 10.97 12.90 3.41
C PRO A 88 9.82 12.17 4.12
N LEU A 89 9.08 11.35 3.39
CA LEU A 89 8.14 10.39 3.96
C LEU A 89 8.89 9.06 4.14
N ASP A 90 9.48 8.91 5.28
CA ASP A 90 10.12 7.68 5.72
C ASP A 90 9.18 6.82 6.58
N LYS A 91 9.63 5.62 6.95
CA LYS A 91 8.90 4.69 7.82
C LYS A 91 8.47 5.35 9.14
N ALA A 92 9.36 6.10 9.80
CA ALA A 92 9.06 6.71 11.10
C ALA A 92 7.97 7.78 10.99
N THR A 93 8.06 8.62 9.97
CA THR A 93 7.05 9.63 9.66
C THR A 93 5.71 8.97 9.32
N TYR A 94 5.72 7.90 8.49
CA TYR A 94 4.51 7.16 8.17
C TYR A 94 3.86 6.54 9.41
N LEU A 95 4.63 5.90 10.29
CA LEU A 95 4.09 5.32 11.53
C LEU A 95 3.49 6.37 12.47
N ASN A 96 4.02 7.60 12.43
CA ASN A 96 3.42 8.70 13.15
C ASN A 96 2.09 9.15 12.53
N LEU A 97 2.01 9.24 11.19
CA LEU A 97 0.77 9.54 10.47
C LEU A 97 -0.30 8.45 10.62
N ALA A 98 0.11 7.21 10.81
CA ALA A 98 -0.79 6.08 11.01
C ALA A 98 -1.49 6.05 12.38
N LYS A 99 -1.05 6.87 13.33
CA LYS A 99 -1.72 7.02 14.63
C LYS A 99 -3.08 7.68 14.45
N PRO A 100 -4.06 7.32 15.29
CA PRO A 100 -5.35 8.01 15.30
C PRO A 100 -5.18 9.53 15.47
N SER A 101 -5.81 10.28 14.59
CA SER A 101 -5.73 11.73 14.58
C SER A 101 -7.03 12.35 14.05
N GLU A 102 -7.22 13.64 14.26
CA GLU A 102 -8.38 14.39 13.79
C GLU A 102 -7.93 15.77 13.33
N ARG A 103 -8.42 16.21 12.18
CA ARG A 103 -8.17 17.55 11.60
C ARG A 103 -6.69 17.88 11.41
N ASP A 104 -5.91 16.91 10.97
CA ASP A 104 -4.50 17.13 10.70
C ASP A 104 -4.29 18.18 9.61
N PRO A 105 -3.26 19.02 9.76
CA PRO A 105 -2.92 19.99 8.73
C PRO A 105 -2.38 19.31 7.46
N VAL A 106 -2.52 20.00 6.34
CA VAL A 106 -1.95 19.52 5.07
C VAL A 106 -0.44 19.42 5.17
N GLN A 107 0.09 18.25 4.91
CA GLN A 107 1.53 17.98 4.87
C GLN A 107 2.00 17.73 3.44
N ARG A 108 3.23 18.13 3.13
CA ARG A 108 3.86 17.90 1.83
C ARG A 108 5.16 17.14 2.01
N PHE A 109 5.37 16.17 1.14
CA PHE A 109 6.55 15.32 1.18
C PHE A 109 7.34 15.49 -0.12
N ALA A 110 8.66 15.63 0.01
CA ALA A 110 9.58 15.78 -1.12
C ALA A 110 9.92 14.44 -1.76
N SER A 111 9.98 13.40 -0.95
CA SER A 111 10.33 12.03 -1.37
C SER A 111 9.59 11.01 -0.51
N VAL A 112 9.54 9.79 -1.00
CA VAL A 112 8.98 8.64 -0.28
C VAL A 112 10.07 7.58 -0.19
N GLU A 113 10.20 6.93 0.98
CA GLU A 113 11.11 5.79 1.17
C GLU A 113 10.78 4.68 0.18
N GLU A 114 11.80 4.10 -0.42
CA GLU A 114 11.64 3.00 -1.38
C GLU A 114 10.92 1.81 -0.74
N GLY A 115 9.95 1.25 -1.46
CA GLY A 115 9.15 0.12 -0.99
C GLY A 115 8.14 0.44 0.13
N LEU A 116 8.04 1.70 0.60
CA LEU A 116 7.11 2.06 1.67
C LEU A 116 5.66 1.75 1.29
N TYR A 117 5.24 2.06 0.05
CA TYR A 117 3.88 1.77 -0.41
C TYR A 117 3.56 0.27 -0.36
N ASP A 118 4.49 -0.57 -0.80
CA ASP A 118 4.31 -2.03 -0.76
C ASP A 118 4.23 -2.56 0.68
N LYS A 119 5.03 -2.01 1.59
CA LYS A 119 4.95 -2.34 3.02
C LYS A 119 3.60 -1.92 3.62
N VAL A 120 3.08 -0.75 3.23
CA VAL A 120 1.75 -0.27 3.66
C VAL A 120 0.65 -1.18 3.13
N LEU A 121 0.69 -1.50 1.83
CA LEU A 121 -0.27 -2.39 1.18
C LEU A 121 -0.27 -3.77 1.84
N ASN A 122 0.91 -4.33 2.14
CA ASN A 122 1.08 -5.63 2.77
C ASN A 122 1.02 -5.59 4.31
N ARG A 123 0.71 -4.44 4.91
CA ARG A 123 0.51 -4.26 6.36
C ARG A 123 1.73 -4.66 7.21
N CYS A 124 2.92 -4.46 6.71
CA CYS A 124 4.18 -4.84 7.36
C CYS A 124 5.18 -3.67 7.51
N VAL A 125 4.68 -2.46 7.73
CA VAL A 125 5.53 -1.28 7.98
C VAL A 125 6.18 -1.36 9.37
N GLU A 126 5.46 -1.86 10.38
CA GLU A 126 5.98 -2.01 11.75
C GLU A 126 7.03 -3.12 11.81
N ASP A 127 8.04 -2.92 12.69
CA ASP A 127 9.07 -3.92 12.88
C ASP A 127 8.49 -5.22 13.43
N GLY A 128 8.98 -6.34 12.92
CA GLY A 128 8.56 -7.67 13.35
C GLY A 128 7.24 -8.16 12.75
N LYS A 129 6.51 -7.34 11.98
CA LYS A 129 5.30 -7.80 11.30
C LYS A 129 5.63 -8.50 9.99
N MET A 130 5.08 -9.69 9.79
CA MET A 130 5.14 -10.41 8.53
C MET A 130 4.22 -9.73 7.50
N CYS A 131 4.68 -9.59 6.27
CA CYS A 131 3.87 -9.04 5.19
C CYS A 131 2.75 -9.99 4.78
N MET A 132 1.57 -9.44 4.44
CA MET A 132 0.39 -10.23 4.08
C MET A 132 0.64 -11.22 2.95
N HIS A 133 1.37 -10.83 1.91
CA HIS A 133 1.67 -11.73 0.79
C HIS A 133 2.48 -12.95 1.23
N HIS A 134 3.37 -12.82 2.23
CA HIS A 134 4.10 -13.95 2.81
C HIS A 134 3.15 -14.87 3.59
N MET A 135 2.23 -14.29 4.40
CA MET A 135 1.23 -15.09 5.11
C MET A 135 0.34 -15.86 4.14
N MET A 136 -0.14 -15.22 3.08
CA MET A 136 -0.95 -15.86 2.05
C MET A 136 -0.18 -16.98 1.32
N ALA A 137 1.12 -16.79 1.05
CA ALA A 137 1.96 -17.84 0.46
C ALA A 137 2.08 -19.05 1.39
N ILE A 138 2.27 -18.83 2.70
CA ILE A 138 2.31 -19.90 3.70
C ILE A 138 0.96 -20.63 3.76
N ASP A 139 -0.15 -19.89 3.82
CA ASP A 139 -1.50 -20.46 3.87
C ASP A 139 -1.84 -21.29 2.63
N SER A 140 -1.41 -20.85 1.45
CA SER A 140 -1.62 -21.60 0.19
C SER A 140 -0.92 -22.96 0.16
N LEU A 141 0.11 -23.13 1.00
CA LEU A 141 0.88 -24.39 1.15
C LEU A 141 0.38 -25.28 2.30
N GLY A 142 -0.77 -24.97 2.88
CA GLY A 142 -1.36 -25.73 3.98
C GLY A 142 -1.14 -25.12 5.36
N GLY A 143 -0.65 -23.88 5.40
CA GLY A 143 -0.56 -23.09 6.65
C GLY A 143 0.33 -23.73 7.71
N GLU A 144 -0.10 -23.63 8.96
CA GLU A 144 0.65 -24.16 10.11
C GLU A 144 0.86 -25.68 10.05
N ALA A 145 -0.11 -26.43 9.52
CA ALA A 145 -0.01 -27.88 9.37
C ALA A 145 1.10 -28.26 8.39
N TYR A 146 1.23 -27.53 7.29
CA TYR A 146 2.30 -27.73 6.32
C TYR A 146 3.67 -27.41 6.94
N MET A 147 3.78 -26.33 7.69
CA MET A 147 5.01 -25.90 8.35
C MET A 147 5.50 -26.93 9.36
N ARG A 148 4.59 -27.48 10.17
CA ARG A 148 4.89 -28.57 11.12
C ARG A 148 5.35 -29.85 10.40
N ALA A 149 4.66 -30.24 9.33
CA ALA A 149 5.02 -31.40 8.55
C ALA A 149 6.39 -31.25 7.86
N ALA A 150 6.76 -30.01 7.54
CA ALA A 150 8.05 -29.66 6.95
C ALA A 150 9.20 -29.59 7.98
N GLY A 151 8.92 -29.83 9.28
CA GLY A 151 9.92 -29.71 10.36
C GLY A 151 10.36 -28.27 10.64
N LEU A 152 9.59 -27.29 10.18
CA LEU A 152 9.82 -25.89 10.44
C LEU A 152 9.07 -25.53 11.73
N ASN A 153 9.79 -25.44 12.85
CA ASN A 153 9.24 -24.93 14.10
C ASN A 153 8.95 -23.46 13.92
N LEU A 154 7.65 -23.13 13.84
CA LEU A 154 7.22 -21.75 14.01
C LEU A 154 7.34 -21.42 15.50
N PRO A 155 8.07 -20.37 15.89
CA PRO A 155 7.95 -19.82 17.24
C PRO A 155 6.48 -19.45 17.47
N GLN A 156 6.04 -19.46 18.72
CA GLN A 156 4.65 -19.09 19.05
C GLN A 156 4.26 -17.66 18.59
N ASP A 157 5.24 -16.84 18.22
CA ASP A 157 5.08 -15.53 17.60
C ASP A 157 5.28 -15.64 16.07
N VAL A 158 4.36 -16.27 15.39
CA VAL A 158 4.42 -16.65 13.95
C VAL A 158 4.56 -15.46 12.99
N CYS A 159 4.50 -14.24 13.44
CA CYS A 159 4.46 -13.05 12.61
C CYS A 159 5.73 -12.19 12.68
N THR A 160 6.92 -12.76 12.73
CA THR A 160 8.15 -11.96 12.72
C THR A 160 8.76 -11.87 11.33
N ALA A 161 9.21 -10.68 10.93
CA ALA A 161 9.85 -10.43 9.63
C ALA A 161 11.12 -11.28 9.44
N GLN A 162 11.82 -11.61 10.51
CA GLN A 162 13.04 -12.41 10.49
C GLN A 162 12.77 -13.86 10.07
N ASN A 163 11.61 -14.42 10.46
CA ASN A 163 11.24 -15.79 10.11
C ASN A 163 10.61 -15.89 8.71
N ALA A 164 9.96 -14.83 8.25
CA ALA A 164 9.29 -14.80 6.94
C ALA A 164 10.24 -15.07 5.78
N ALA A 165 11.40 -14.40 5.75
CA ALA A 165 12.39 -14.58 4.68
C ALA A 165 12.97 -16.00 4.66
N GLN A 166 13.23 -16.60 5.82
CA GLN A 166 13.73 -17.97 5.93
C GLN A 166 12.69 -19.00 5.50
N VAL A 167 11.43 -18.79 5.87
CA VAL A 167 10.31 -19.64 5.49
C VAL A 167 10.08 -19.60 3.98
N VAL A 168 10.02 -18.42 3.38
CA VAL A 168 9.85 -18.27 1.94
C VAL A 168 11.01 -18.91 1.17
N ALA A 169 12.25 -18.68 1.57
CA ALA A 169 13.42 -19.28 0.95
C ALA A 169 13.41 -20.82 1.05
N ALA A 170 12.97 -21.39 2.18
CA ALA A 170 12.81 -22.83 2.35
C ALA A 170 11.71 -23.42 1.46
N LEU A 171 10.65 -22.66 1.21
CA LEU A 171 9.54 -23.05 0.33
C LEU A 171 9.93 -23.02 -1.15
N GLU A 172 10.65 -21.99 -1.58
CA GLU A 172 11.16 -21.85 -2.95
C GLU A 172 12.13 -22.97 -3.31
N THR A 173 13.01 -23.35 -2.41
CA THR A 173 13.97 -24.46 -2.62
C THR A 173 13.30 -25.83 -2.75
N ARG A 174 12.17 -26.04 -2.10
CA ARG A 174 11.40 -27.31 -2.18
C ARG A 174 10.52 -27.42 -3.43
N ASN A 175 10.01 -26.31 -3.94
CA ASN A 175 9.19 -26.24 -5.16
C ASN A 175 10.04 -26.14 -6.43
N ALA A 176 11.36 -26.11 -6.34
CA ALA A 176 12.21 -26.20 -7.51
C ALA A 176 11.94 -27.53 -8.24
N PRO A 177 11.63 -27.51 -9.54
CA PRO A 177 11.41 -28.75 -10.29
C PRO A 177 12.66 -29.62 -10.17
N ALA A 178 12.46 -30.92 -9.86
CA ALA A 178 13.54 -31.88 -9.79
C ALA A 178 14.38 -31.81 -11.10
N PRO A 179 15.71 -31.85 -11.01
CA PRO A 179 16.54 -31.82 -12.20
C PRO A 179 16.11 -32.99 -13.10
N THR A 180 15.63 -32.69 -14.31
CA THR A 180 15.31 -33.67 -15.29
C THR A 180 16.56 -34.46 -15.62
N SER A 181 16.66 -35.68 -15.10
CA SER A 181 17.72 -36.62 -15.46
C SER A 181 17.58 -36.89 -16.97
N GLY A 182 18.46 -36.27 -17.74
CA GLY A 182 18.54 -36.55 -19.17
C GLY A 182 18.83 -38.04 -19.38
N ALA A 183 17.78 -38.79 -19.75
CA ALA A 183 17.95 -40.12 -20.25
C ALA A 183 18.65 -40.02 -21.63
N GLY A 184 19.95 -40.27 -21.63
CA GLY A 184 20.73 -40.42 -22.85
C GLY A 184 20.20 -41.59 -23.64
N ILE A 185 19.56 -41.30 -24.76
CA ILE A 185 19.28 -42.28 -25.81
C ILE A 185 20.62 -42.62 -26.46
N ARG A 186 21.14 -43.79 -26.18
CA ARG A 186 22.19 -44.39 -27.01
C ARG A 186 21.53 -45.10 -28.18
N GLN A 187 21.98 -44.74 -29.38
CA GLN A 187 21.79 -45.53 -30.58
C GLN A 187 22.67 -46.78 -30.54
#